data_3aacbd7201d59f56104ad09055dc8afe
#
_entry.id   3aacbd7201d59f56104ad09055dc8afe
#
_cell.length_a   1.000
_cell.length_b   1.000
_cell.length_c   1.000
_cell.angle_alpha   90.00
_cell.angle_beta   90.00
_cell.angle_gamma   90.00
#
_symmetry.space_group_name_H-M   'P 1'
#
loop_
_entity.id
_entity.type
_entity.pdbx_description
1 polymer ?
#
loop_
_entity_poly.entity_id
_entity_poly.type
_entity_poly.pdbx_seq_one_letter_code
_entity_poly.pdbx_strand_id
1 'polypeptide(L)'
;VKNNYNLNIDDAKEMCSAVYMPETYAIVNSDFIMQRVISVCDDGEDNVYDIGVENTHNFIANGIVVHNCVAKKLGTRDQLPIIKEGWEKNAKVKYHLTDEQSDKIINPFLQCILDATRYSFSLVHSLSYSCISYECAYLRYHYPLQYLTSCLNAWNGDDNKTAEAIEYANSRKVKILAPKFRHAKAEYFYDLATNSIYKGTSSIKGLNAGYSDFLYSLKDNSYKTFTDLLYDIQASGMPRDQVETLIKLDYFEEFGTCRELATIFKQFQFFKKGEAKTIAKSKIPDEITMNIIKRNANETEKQFNKLNCHNILNEIEQYIMTMNLGDVDIKTKIANQLEYMGYIGIKTDKSEDRPKIVILEMKVMKQRESVEPWGVIIDAQSIGSGKRSSYTVPYKLYKKCKFNKNDIIKIRDWYKNKRGYFYITDYEFVVM
;
A
#
# COMPACT_ATOMS: atom_id res chain seq x y z
N VAL A 1 7.43 7.96 18.99
CA VAL A 1 6.61 8.94 19.74
C VAL A 1 5.47 9.33 18.81
N LYS A 2 4.25 8.84 19.08
CA LYS A 2 3.05 9.26 18.36
C LYS A 2 2.77 10.70 18.80
N ASN A 3 2.98 11.66 17.93
CA ASN A 3 2.48 13.02 18.14
C ASN A 3 0.96 12.96 18.06
N ASN A 4 0.31 12.89 19.21
CA ASN A 4 -1.12 13.16 19.33
C ASN A 4 -1.28 14.68 19.21
N TYR A 5 -1.56 15.18 18.04
CA TYR A 5 -2.10 16.51 17.87
C TYR A 5 -3.55 16.47 18.33
N ASN A 6 -3.79 16.76 19.60
CA ASN A 6 -5.14 17.06 20.07
C ASN A 6 -5.39 18.52 19.70
N LEU A 7 -6.22 18.75 18.71
CA LEU A 7 -6.77 20.08 18.45
C LEU A 7 -7.62 20.43 19.68
N ASN A 8 -7.30 21.50 20.37
CA ASN A 8 -8.18 21.99 21.44
C ASN A 8 -9.39 22.68 20.81
N ILE A 9 -10.43 22.93 21.63
CA ILE A 9 -11.70 23.48 21.14
C ILE A 9 -11.55 24.90 20.59
N ASP A 10 -10.60 25.66 21.12
CA ASP A 10 -10.35 27.05 20.70
C ASP A 10 -9.64 27.07 19.34
N ASP A 11 -8.64 26.21 19.11
CA ASP A 11 -8.00 26.02 17.83
C ASP A 11 -9.01 25.54 16.77
N ALA A 12 -9.94 24.65 17.15
CA ALA A 12 -10.99 24.17 16.26
C ALA A 12 -11.98 25.30 15.89
N LYS A 13 -12.32 26.18 16.85
CA LYS A 13 -13.14 27.38 16.58
C LYS A 13 -12.44 28.36 15.63
N GLU A 14 -11.16 28.60 15.84
CA GLU A 14 -10.35 29.47 14.99
C GLU A 14 -10.26 28.90 13.56
N MET A 15 -9.99 27.60 13.41
CA MET A 15 -10.00 26.93 12.10
C MET A 15 -11.36 27.04 11.41
N CYS A 16 -12.46 26.78 12.11
CA CYS A 16 -13.80 26.86 11.52
C CYS A 16 -14.20 28.29 11.16
N SER A 17 -13.58 29.29 11.80
CA SER A 17 -13.77 30.71 11.45
C SER A 17 -12.96 31.11 10.22
N ALA A 18 -11.78 30.51 10.02
CA ALA A 18 -10.89 30.78 8.88
C ALA A 18 -11.31 30.05 7.60
N VAL A 19 -11.96 28.89 7.73
CA VAL A 19 -12.42 28.06 6.60
C VAL A 19 -13.93 27.88 6.75
N TYR A 20 -14.70 28.15 5.68
CA TYR A 20 -16.15 27.96 5.72
C TYR A 20 -16.53 26.49 5.93
N MET A 21 -16.78 26.14 7.21
CA MET A 21 -17.18 24.81 7.65
C MET A 21 -18.38 24.91 8.62
N PRO A 22 -19.57 25.24 8.10
CA PRO A 22 -20.73 25.59 8.94
C PRO A 22 -21.16 24.46 9.89
N GLU A 23 -21.08 23.21 9.46
CA GLU A 23 -21.46 22.05 10.26
C GLU A 23 -20.46 21.80 11.40
N THR A 24 -19.16 21.84 11.10
CA THR A 24 -18.12 21.73 12.11
C THR A 24 -18.18 22.90 13.09
N TYR A 25 -18.44 24.11 12.60
CA TYR A 25 -18.65 25.29 13.42
C TYR A 25 -19.82 25.13 14.39
N ALA A 26 -20.95 24.56 13.93
CA ALA A 26 -22.11 24.28 14.77
C ALA A 26 -21.78 23.25 15.88
N ILE A 27 -21.01 22.21 15.58
CA ILE A 27 -20.59 21.21 16.56
C ILE A 27 -19.65 21.83 17.61
N VAL A 28 -18.66 22.59 17.16
CA VAL A 28 -17.63 23.18 18.03
C VAL A 28 -18.18 24.29 18.93
N ASN A 29 -19.27 24.95 18.52
CA ASN A 29 -19.97 25.95 19.32
C ASN A 29 -21.21 25.40 20.05
N SER A 30 -21.46 24.10 20.01
CA SER A 30 -22.53 23.45 20.76
C SER A 30 -22.16 23.27 22.23
N ASP A 31 -23.18 23.04 23.07
CA ASP A 31 -22.99 22.69 24.48
C ASP A 31 -22.51 21.23 24.72
N PHE A 32 -22.13 20.54 23.63
CA PHE A 32 -21.63 19.17 23.67
C PHE A 32 -20.11 19.10 23.71
N ILE A 33 -19.57 18.24 24.57
CA ILE A 33 -18.14 17.96 24.66
C ILE A 33 -17.87 16.58 24.08
N MET A 34 -16.95 16.51 23.12
CA MET A 34 -16.48 15.23 22.60
C MET A 34 -15.46 14.63 23.56
N GLN A 35 -15.75 13.44 24.09
CA GLN A 35 -14.85 12.71 24.99
C GLN A 35 -14.30 11.46 24.31
N ARG A 36 -13.03 11.18 24.60
CA ARG A 36 -12.38 9.95 24.13
C ARG A 36 -12.74 8.79 25.05
N VAL A 37 -13.23 7.70 24.49
CA VAL A 37 -13.35 6.42 25.20
C VAL A 37 -11.95 5.90 25.51
N ILE A 38 -11.61 5.73 26.77
CA ILE A 38 -10.29 5.27 27.24
C ILE A 38 -10.25 3.77 27.49
N SER A 39 -11.38 3.17 27.84
CA SER A 39 -11.51 1.71 27.99
C SER A 39 -12.94 1.27 27.77
N VAL A 40 -13.12 0.04 27.34
CA VAL A 40 -14.39 -0.67 27.27
C VAL A 40 -14.19 -1.98 28.00
N CYS A 41 -15.00 -2.21 29.04
CA CYS A 41 -14.98 -3.45 29.81
C CYS A 41 -16.27 -4.23 29.54
N ASP A 42 -16.18 -5.54 29.60
CA ASP A 42 -17.35 -6.39 29.59
C ASP A 42 -18.00 -6.33 30.97
N ASP A 43 -19.28 -5.95 31.03
CA ASP A 43 -20.05 -5.80 32.28
C ASP A 43 -21.12 -6.90 32.42
N GLY A 44 -21.04 -7.94 31.58
CA GLY A 44 -21.95 -9.06 31.54
C GLY A 44 -23.22 -8.81 30.72
N GLU A 45 -24.19 -9.70 30.87
CA GLU A 45 -25.49 -9.62 30.23
C GLU A 45 -26.55 -9.09 31.18
N ASP A 46 -27.22 -7.99 30.80
CA ASP A 46 -28.36 -7.44 31.55
C ASP A 46 -29.47 -7.03 30.57
N ASN A 47 -30.67 -6.83 31.11
CA ASN A 47 -31.80 -6.33 30.36
C ASN A 47 -31.56 -4.88 29.96
N VAL A 48 -31.61 -4.61 28.66
CA VAL A 48 -31.49 -3.23 28.14
C VAL A 48 -32.87 -2.72 27.73
N TYR A 49 -33.10 -1.47 28.04
CA TYR A 49 -34.34 -0.75 27.72
C TYR A 49 -34.04 0.32 26.67
N ASP A 50 -34.93 0.42 25.69
CA ASP A 50 -34.85 1.49 24.68
C ASP A 50 -35.97 2.51 24.97
N ILE A 51 -35.64 3.79 24.90
CA ILE A 51 -36.57 4.90 25.18
C ILE A 51 -36.94 5.57 23.88
N GLY A 52 -38.21 5.48 23.50
CA GLY A 52 -38.74 6.19 22.33
C GLY A 52 -38.90 7.69 22.64
N VAL A 53 -38.14 8.54 21.92
CA VAL A 53 -38.26 9.99 22.00
C VAL A 53 -38.90 10.51 20.71
N GLU A 54 -40.03 11.22 20.87
CA GLU A 54 -40.71 11.83 19.75
C GLU A 54 -39.83 12.92 19.09
N ASN A 55 -39.90 13.03 17.77
CA ASN A 55 -39.27 14.02 16.90
C ASN A 55 -37.74 13.94 16.76
N THR A 56 -36.96 13.78 17.81
CA THR A 56 -35.49 13.82 17.73
C THR A 56 -34.87 12.42 17.73
N HIS A 57 -35.56 11.43 18.27
CA HIS A 57 -35.05 10.06 18.46
C HIS A 57 -33.72 9.97 19.21
N ASN A 58 -33.38 11.02 19.96
CA ASN A 58 -32.19 11.13 20.78
C ASN A 58 -32.55 11.38 22.24
N PHE A 59 -31.76 10.86 23.16
CA PHE A 59 -31.87 11.14 24.57
C PHE A 59 -30.49 11.14 25.22
N ILE A 60 -30.40 11.68 26.44
CA ILE A 60 -29.16 11.71 27.21
C ILE A 60 -29.23 10.62 28.26
N ALA A 61 -28.33 9.65 28.22
CA ALA A 61 -28.16 8.65 29.25
C ALA A 61 -26.78 8.82 29.89
N ASN A 62 -26.76 9.04 31.20
CA ASN A 62 -25.52 9.23 31.96
C ASN A 62 -24.58 10.30 31.37
N GLY A 63 -25.14 11.38 30.82
CA GLY A 63 -24.36 12.46 30.19
C GLY A 63 -23.90 12.18 28.75
N ILE A 64 -24.26 11.03 28.17
CA ILE A 64 -23.94 10.66 26.81
C ILE A 64 -25.18 10.78 25.93
N VAL A 65 -25.06 11.46 24.80
CA VAL A 65 -26.13 11.50 23.77
C VAL A 65 -26.20 10.14 23.07
N VAL A 66 -27.32 9.48 23.19
CA VAL A 66 -27.62 8.21 22.53
C VAL A 66 -28.77 8.39 21.56
N HIS A 67 -28.73 7.63 20.47
CA HIS A 67 -29.74 7.65 19.44
C HIS A 67 -30.46 6.31 19.39
N ASN A 68 -31.79 6.36 19.26
CA ASN A 68 -32.59 5.17 19.06
C ASN A 68 -32.25 4.52 17.72
N CYS A 69 -31.67 3.35 17.77
CA CYS A 69 -31.53 2.51 16.59
C CYS A 69 -32.79 1.73 16.38
N VAL A 70 -33.42 1.85 15.21
CA VAL A 70 -34.46 0.88 14.80
C VAL A 70 -33.78 -0.50 14.76
N ALA A 71 -34.07 -1.29 15.79
CA ALA A 71 -33.38 -2.53 16.03
C ALA A 71 -33.56 -3.49 14.86
N LYS A 72 -32.49 -4.17 14.44
CA LYS A 72 -32.49 -5.34 13.58
C LYS A 72 -33.26 -6.53 14.20
N LYS A 73 -34.23 -6.30 15.07
CA LYS A 73 -34.83 -7.36 15.88
C LYS A 73 -36.10 -7.90 15.27
N LEU A 74 -36.22 -9.21 15.44
CA LEU A 74 -37.47 -9.97 15.41
C LEU A 74 -38.58 -9.14 16.07
N GLY A 75 -39.63 -8.81 15.34
CA GLY A 75 -40.74 -8.03 15.86
C GLY A 75 -41.25 -6.91 14.94
N THR A 76 -40.45 -6.34 14.05
CA THR A 76 -40.94 -5.32 13.13
C THR A 76 -42.05 -5.84 12.23
N ARG A 77 -41.95 -7.10 11.77
CA ARG A 77 -42.99 -7.75 10.96
C ARG A 77 -44.33 -7.92 11.73
N ASP A 78 -44.25 -8.14 13.03
CA ASP A 78 -45.40 -8.31 13.90
C ASP A 78 -46.11 -6.98 14.19
N GLN A 79 -45.39 -5.87 14.06
CA GLN A 79 -45.95 -4.53 14.24
C GLN A 79 -46.57 -3.94 12.97
N LEU A 80 -46.21 -4.41 11.77
CA LEU A 80 -46.77 -3.90 10.53
C LEU A 80 -48.28 -3.98 10.44
N PRO A 81 -48.97 -5.08 10.88
CA PRO A 81 -50.42 -5.13 10.93
C PRO A 81 -51.02 -4.06 11.84
N ILE A 82 -50.39 -3.77 12.98
CA ILE A 82 -50.85 -2.75 13.95
C ILE A 82 -50.77 -1.37 13.31
N ILE A 83 -49.65 -1.08 12.61
CA ILE A 83 -49.43 0.20 11.89
C ILE A 83 -50.49 0.32 10.79
N LYS A 84 -50.75 -0.74 10.05
CA LYS A 84 -51.75 -0.76 8.97
C LYS A 84 -53.15 -0.48 9.52
N GLU A 85 -53.57 -1.20 10.56
CA GLU A 85 -54.88 -1.03 11.22
C GLU A 85 -55.05 0.40 11.77
N GLY A 86 -54.01 0.93 12.44
CA GLY A 86 -54.00 2.30 12.95
C GLY A 86 -54.13 3.36 11.85
N TRP A 87 -53.48 3.13 10.69
CA TRP A 87 -53.63 3.97 9.51
C TRP A 87 -55.04 3.89 8.91
N GLU A 88 -55.55 2.71 8.62
CA GLU A 88 -56.85 2.49 8.00
C GLU A 88 -57.98 3.12 8.81
N LYS A 89 -57.91 3.01 10.14
CA LYS A 89 -58.83 3.65 11.05
C LYS A 89 -58.84 5.15 10.94
N ASN A 90 -57.67 5.79 10.81
CA ASN A 90 -57.55 7.25 10.71
C ASN A 90 -57.76 7.75 9.28
N ALA A 91 -57.41 6.98 8.25
CA ALA A 91 -57.54 7.37 6.85
C ALA A 91 -58.97 7.68 6.46
N LYS A 92 -59.93 6.87 6.95
CA LYS A 92 -61.39 7.10 6.74
C LYS A 92 -61.91 8.31 7.55
N VAL A 93 -61.59 8.35 8.83
CA VAL A 93 -62.16 9.30 9.75
C VAL A 93 -61.57 10.71 9.61
N LYS A 94 -60.27 10.78 9.46
CA LYS A 94 -59.50 12.06 9.51
C LYS A 94 -59.21 12.61 8.11
N TYR A 95 -58.97 11.74 7.14
CA TYR A 95 -58.55 12.16 5.81
C TYR A 95 -59.57 11.86 4.69
N HIS A 96 -60.73 11.25 5.05
CA HIS A 96 -61.83 10.93 4.14
C HIS A 96 -61.39 10.15 2.89
N LEU A 97 -60.39 9.29 3.03
CA LEU A 97 -59.87 8.46 1.94
C LEU A 97 -60.73 7.20 1.74
N THR A 98 -60.86 6.78 0.50
CA THR A 98 -61.41 5.47 0.17
C THR A 98 -60.41 4.35 0.52
N ASP A 99 -60.88 3.11 0.66
CA ASP A 99 -60.02 1.97 0.96
C ASP A 99 -58.90 1.81 -0.08
N GLU A 100 -59.25 1.98 -1.38
CA GLU A 100 -58.28 1.92 -2.46
C GLU A 100 -57.21 3.02 -2.38
N GLN A 101 -57.60 4.24 -2.01
CA GLN A 101 -56.65 5.35 -1.82
C GLN A 101 -55.79 5.14 -0.60
N SER A 102 -56.35 4.63 0.49
CA SER A 102 -55.65 4.25 1.70
C SER A 102 -54.60 3.19 1.44
N ASP A 103 -54.94 2.13 0.73
CA ASP A 103 -54.01 1.03 0.38
C ASP A 103 -52.86 1.50 -0.55
N LYS A 104 -53.13 2.38 -1.51
CA LYS A 104 -52.07 2.97 -2.36
C LYS A 104 -51.05 3.76 -1.59
N ILE A 105 -51.37 4.30 -0.42
CA ILE A 105 -50.46 5.05 0.43
C ILE A 105 -49.73 4.12 1.41
N ILE A 106 -50.50 3.29 2.15
CA ILE A 106 -49.93 2.53 3.26
C ILE A 106 -49.04 1.36 2.80
N ASN A 107 -49.42 0.63 1.74
CA ASN A 107 -48.69 -0.55 1.33
C ASN A 107 -47.25 -0.22 0.83
N PRO A 108 -46.99 0.81 0.01
CA PRO A 108 -45.61 1.22 -0.31
C PRO A 108 -44.82 1.64 0.92
N PHE A 109 -45.48 2.32 1.87
CA PHE A 109 -44.81 2.76 3.12
C PHE A 109 -44.41 1.55 3.99
N LEU A 110 -45.32 0.58 4.17
CA LEU A 110 -44.98 -0.66 4.89
C LEU A 110 -43.90 -1.48 4.20
N GLN A 111 -43.88 -1.48 2.87
CA GLN A 111 -42.82 -2.13 2.11
C GLN A 111 -41.47 -1.42 2.32
N CYS A 112 -41.46 -0.10 2.32
CA CYS A 112 -40.27 0.70 2.64
C CYS A 112 -39.74 0.40 4.04
N ILE A 113 -40.63 0.25 5.04
CA ILE A 113 -40.22 -0.17 6.39
C ILE A 113 -39.61 -1.58 6.35
N LEU A 114 -40.21 -2.53 5.64
CA LEU A 114 -39.69 -3.89 5.50
C LEU A 114 -38.29 -3.91 4.88
N ASP A 115 -38.08 -3.13 3.84
CA ASP A 115 -36.79 -3.04 3.16
C ASP A 115 -35.73 -2.37 4.04
N ALA A 116 -36.13 -1.35 4.81
CA ALA A 116 -35.27 -0.65 5.76
C ALA A 116 -34.90 -1.52 6.96
N THR A 117 -35.75 -2.47 7.41
CA THR A 117 -35.49 -3.29 8.60
C THR A 117 -34.30 -4.24 8.46
N ARG A 118 -33.87 -4.53 7.26
CA ARG A 118 -32.66 -5.33 7.04
C ARG A 118 -31.39 -4.54 7.35
N TYR A 119 -31.39 -3.24 7.12
CA TYR A 119 -30.22 -2.37 7.33
C TYR A 119 -30.63 -0.89 7.41
N SER A 120 -31.30 -0.48 8.49
CA SER A 120 -31.59 0.95 8.66
C SER A 120 -30.43 1.67 9.32
N PHE A 121 -29.83 2.61 8.57
CA PHE A 121 -28.91 3.59 9.10
C PHE A 121 -29.66 4.85 9.52
N SER A 122 -29.19 5.49 10.59
CA SER A 122 -29.61 6.84 10.91
C SER A 122 -29.44 7.76 9.70
N LEU A 123 -30.43 8.61 9.42
CA LEU A 123 -30.38 9.56 8.30
C LEU A 123 -29.13 10.46 8.39
N VAL A 124 -28.79 10.92 9.58
CA VAL A 124 -27.59 11.73 9.82
C VAL A 124 -26.33 10.98 9.43
N HIS A 125 -26.24 9.72 9.80
CA HIS A 125 -25.09 8.87 9.44
C HIS A 125 -25.00 8.65 7.93
N SER A 126 -26.10 8.27 7.29
CA SER A 126 -26.12 8.03 5.82
C SER A 126 -25.88 9.31 5.03
N LEU A 127 -26.39 10.46 5.47
CA LEU A 127 -26.16 11.75 4.83
C LEU A 127 -24.68 12.13 4.91
N SER A 128 -24.08 12.06 6.09
CA SER A 128 -22.67 12.38 6.29
C SER A 128 -21.76 11.50 5.43
N TYR A 129 -21.99 10.19 5.41
CA TYR A 129 -21.23 9.28 4.55
C TYR A 129 -21.45 9.53 3.06
N SER A 130 -22.67 9.95 2.66
CA SER A 130 -22.97 10.30 1.27
C SER A 130 -22.20 11.56 0.85
N CYS A 131 -22.11 12.57 1.70
CA CYS A 131 -21.31 13.77 1.44
C CYS A 131 -19.83 13.42 1.26
N ILE A 132 -19.25 12.65 2.20
CA ILE A 132 -17.84 12.20 2.10
C ILE A 132 -17.63 11.38 0.82
N SER A 133 -18.56 10.47 0.49
CA SER A 133 -18.47 9.67 -0.73
C SER A 133 -18.52 10.52 -1.99
N TYR A 134 -19.34 11.56 -2.01
CA TYR A 134 -19.41 12.52 -3.11
C TYR A 134 -18.10 13.31 -3.23
N GLU A 135 -17.56 13.82 -2.13
CA GLU A 135 -16.27 14.53 -2.12
C GLU A 135 -15.14 13.64 -2.63
N CYS A 136 -15.08 12.41 -2.15
CA CYS A 136 -14.11 11.43 -2.65
C CYS A 136 -14.26 11.17 -4.15
N ALA A 137 -15.49 11.04 -4.65
CA ALA A 137 -15.76 10.85 -6.07
C ALA A 137 -15.37 12.09 -6.89
N TYR A 138 -15.68 13.29 -6.40
CA TYR A 138 -15.32 14.57 -7.01
C TYR A 138 -13.79 14.71 -7.11
N LEU A 139 -13.07 14.52 -6.00
CA LEU A 139 -11.61 14.60 -5.97
C LEU A 139 -10.96 13.55 -6.89
N ARG A 140 -11.48 12.34 -6.86
CA ARG A 140 -11.01 11.25 -7.73
C ARG A 140 -11.18 11.55 -9.21
N TYR A 141 -12.23 12.28 -9.58
CA TYR A 141 -12.52 12.66 -10.96
C TYR A 141 -11.71 13.87 -11.42
N HIS A 142 -11.71 14.95 -10.64
CA HIS A 142 -11.10 16.22 -11.01
C HIS A 142 -9.61 16.33 -10.68
N TYR A 143 -9.16 15.62 -9.62
CA TYR A 143 -7.79 15.69 -9.09
C TYR A 143 -7.19 14.28 -8.88
N PRO A 144 -7.15 13.44 -9.92
CA PRO A 144 -6.82 12.03 -9.78
C PRO A 144 -5.41 11.79 -9.20
N LEU A 145 -4.41 12.59 -9.57
CA LEU A 145 -3.04 12.47 -9.06
C LEU A 145 -2.97 12.76 -7.56
N GLN A 146 -3.55 13.88 -7.13
CA GLN A 146 -3.57 14.30 -5.74
C GLN A 146 -4.34 13.29 -4.87
N TYR A 147 -5.53 12.90 -5.33
CA TYR A 147 -6.37 11.93 -4.64
C TYR A 147 -5.67 10.58 -4.47
N LEU A 148 -5.11 10.04 -5.57
CA LEU A 148 -4.38 8.77 -5.53
C LEU A 148 -3.13 8.84 -4.63
N THR A 149 -2.40 9.95 -4.67
CA THR A 149 -1.22 10.14 -3.82
C THR A 149 -1.61 10.13 -2.34
N SER A 150 -2.69 10.82 -1.98
CA SER A 150 -3.22 10.81 -0.60
C SER A 150 -3.67 9.41 -0.18
N CYS A 151 -4.36 8.67 -1.06
CA CYS A 151 -4.76 7.29 -0.79
C CYS A 151 -3.55 6.38 -0.57
N LEU A 152 -2.53 6.47 -1.43
CA LEU A 152 -1.31 5.66 -1.31
C LEU A 152 -0.54 5.95 -0.01
N ASN A 153 -0.50 7.21 0.43
CA ASN A 153 0.09 7.58 1.71
C ASN A 153 -0.73 7.06 2.89
N ALA A 154 -2.06 7.17 2.84
CA ALA A 154 -2.95 6.67 3.89
C ALA A 154 -2.94 5.14 4.01
N TRP A 155 -2.73 4.43 2.91
CA TRP A 155 -2.70 2.97 2.85
C TRP A 155 -1.30 2.38 2.88
N ASN A 156 -0.29 3.20 3.21
CA ASN A 156 1.08 2.72 3.33
C ASN A 156 1.16 1.60 4.40
N GLY A 157 1.64 0.43 3.98
CA GLY A 157 1.66 -0.80 4.81
C GLY A 157 0.47 -1.74 4.60
N ASP A 158 -0.58 -1.35 3.84
CA ASP A 158 -1.66 -2.24 3.38
C ASP A 158 -1.40 -2.65 1.93
N ASP A 159 -0.77 -3.81 1.74
CA ASP A 159 -0.38 -4.31 0.43
C ASP A 159 -1.57 -4.48 -0.53
N ASN A 160 -2.76 -4.83 -0.02
CA ASN A 160 -3.95 -5.05 -0.85
C ASN A 160 -4.51 -3.73 -1.38
N LYS A 161 -4.74 -2.75 -0.51
CA LYS A 161 -5.24 -1.43 -0.91
C LYS A 161 -4.24 -0.69 -1.79
N THR A 162 -2.95 -0.82 -1.49
CA THR A 162 -1.88 -0.27 -2.34
C THR A 162 -1.91 -0.88 -3.74
N ALA A 163 -2.08 -2.21 -3.86
CA ALA A 163 -2.19 -2.88 -5.15
C ALA A 163 -3.42 -2.42 -5.95
N GLU A 164 -4.58 -2.28 -5.30
CA GLU A 164 -5.80 -1.76 -5.93
C GLU A 164 -5.64 -0.32 -6.42
N ALA A 165 -5.01 0.54 -5.62
CA ALA A 165 -4.73 1.92 -6.02
C ALA A 165 -3.78 1.99 -7.23
N ILE A 166 -2.76 1.14 -7.27
CA ILE A 166 -1.82 1.04 -8.40
C ILE A 166 -2.54 0.53 -9.65
N GLU A 167 -3.42 -0.48 -9.53
CA GLU A 167 -4.24 -0.95 -10.65
C GLU A 167 -5.13 0.17 -11.20
N TYR A 168 -5.78 0.91 -10.31
CA TYR A 168 -6.60 2.06 -10.71
C TYR A 168 -5.75 3.15 -11.40
N ALA A 169 -4.58 3.51 -10.85
CA ALA A 169 -3.67 4.46 -11.46
C ALA A 169 -3.29 4.04 -12.90
N ASN A 170 -2.93 2.77 -13.09
CA ASN A 170 -2.61 2.22 -14.40
C ASN A 170 -3.79 2.32 -15.38
N SER A 171 -5.03 2.07 -14.93
CA SER A 171 -6.25 2.21 -15.75
C SER A 171 -6.48 3.65 -16.22
N ARG A 172 -6.01 4.63 -15.43
CA ARG A 172 -6.08 6.07 -15.73
C ARG A 172 -4.84 6.62 -16.43
N LYS A 173 -3.90 5.75 -16.83
CA LYS A 173 -2.62 6.11 -17.45
C LYS A 173 -1.73 6.98 -16.57
N VAL A 174 -1.94 6.96 -15.26
CA VAL A 174 -1.04 7.56 -14.26
C VAL A 174 0.14 6.61 -14.07
N LYS A 175 1.35 7.14 -14.21
CA LYS A 175 2.57 6.34 -14.03
C LYS A 175 2.90 6.26 -12.55
N ILE A 176 3.08 5.04 -12.02
CA ILE A 176 3.67 4.85 -10.69
C ILE A 176 5.15 4.53 -10.90
N LEU A 177 6.01 5.39 -10.37
CA LEU A 177 7.45 5.30 -10.53
C LEU A 177 8.09 4.77 -9.24
N ALA A 178 9.11 3.92 -9.40
CA ALA A 178 9.90 3.42 -8.29
C ALA A 178 10.66 4.56 -7.60
N PRO A 179 10.99 4.43 -6.31
CA PRO A 179 11.81 5.41 -5.62
C PRO A 179 13.22 5.42 -6.22
N LYS A 180 13.72 6.59 -6.57
CA LYS A 180 15.05 6.81 -7.15
C LYS A 180 15.77 7.90 -6.37
N PHE A 181 17.08 7.80 -6.28
CA PHE A 181 17.91 8.85 -5.71
C PHE A 181 17.60 10.20 -6.40
N ARG A 182 17.65 11.29 -5.67
CA ARG A 182 17.28 12.66 -6.04
C ARG A 182 15.79 12.93 -6.21
N HIS A 183 14.97 11.91 -6.50
CA HIS A 183 13.54 12.09 -6.78
C HIS A 183 12.63 11.65 -5.63
N ALA A 184 12.99 10.58 -4.90
CA ALA A 184 12.12 10.01 -3.88
C ALA A 184 12.19 10.77 -2.55
N LYS A 185 11.02 11.20 -2.07
CA LYS A 185 10.79 11.69 -0.71
C LYS A 185 10.42 10.53 0.23
N ALA A 186 10.23 10.84 1.51
CA ALA A 186 9.74 9.84 2.47
C ALA A 186 8.36 9.30 2.06
N GLU A 187 7.42 10.18 1.70
CA GLU A 187 6.06 9.83 1.29
C GLU A 187 5.91 9.78 -0.23
N TYR A 188 4.81 9.16 -0.70
CA TYR A 188 4.40 9.28 -2.10
C TYR A 188 4.15 10.73 -2.45
N PHE A 189 4.58 11.14 -3.63
CA PHE A 189 4.29 12.47 -4.15
C PHE A 189 4.01 12.42 -5.65
N TYR A 190 3.26 13.41 -6.13
CA TYR A 190 2.86 13.49 -7.53
C TYR A 190 3.65 14.56 -8.28
N ASP A 191 3.78 14.33 -9.57
CA ASP A 191 4.29 15.31 -10.53
C ASP A 191 3.25 15.51 -11.65
N LEU A 192 2.69 16.71 -11.69
CA LEU A 192 1.69 17.10 -12.69
C LEU A 192 2.27 17.14 -14.10
N ALA A 193 3.53 17.55 -14.24
CA ALA A 193 4.16 17.73 -15.55
C ALA A 193 4.32 16.40 -16.29
N THR A 194 4.64 15.33 -15.56
CA THR A 194 4.86 13.98 -16.11
C THR A 194 3.67 13.05 -15.97
N ASN A 195 2.57 13.49 -15.34
CA ASN A 195 1.41 12.68 -14.96
C ASN A 195 1.83 11.41 -14.19
N SER A 196 2.67 11.59 -13.17
CA SER A 196 3.30 10.50 -12.45
C SER A 196 3.15 10.64 -10.94
N ILE A 197 3.14 9.52 -10.25
CA ILE A 197 3.27 9.42 -8.79
C ILE A 197 4.56 8.67 -8.49
N TYR A 198 5.43 9.29 -7.73
CA TYR A 198 6.65 8.66 -7.24
C TYR A 198 6.38 7.96 -5.92
N LYS A 199 6.85 6.74 -5.80
CA LYS A 199 6.74 5.96 -4.56
C LYS A 199 7.65 6.55 -3.49
N GLY A 200 7.10 6.69 -2.28
CA GLY A 200 7.86 7.15 -1.12
C GLY A 200 8.82 6.08 -0.60
N THR A 201 9.99 6.49 -0.14
CA THR A 201 11.00 5.59 0.43
C THR A 201 10.57 4.98 1.77
N SER A 202 9.68 5.63 2.52
CA SER A 202 9.08 5.07 3.76
C SER A 202 8.23 3.82 3.53
N SER A 203 7.83 3.56 2.29
CA SER A 203 7.12 2.34 1.90
C SER A 203 8.04 1.14 1.67
N ILE A 204 9.36 1.34 1.68
CA ILE A 204 10.36 0.27 1.58
C ILE A 204 10.48 -0.42 2.94
N LYS A 205 10.20 -1.72 2.98
CA LYS A 205 10.28 -2.51 4.22
C LYS A 205 11.71 -2.48 4.77
N GLY A 206 11.84 -2.13 6.04
CA GLY A 206 13.13 -2.05 6.73
C GLY A 206 13.90 -0.73 6.57
N LEU A 207 13.41 0.21 5.78
CA LEU A 207 14.00 1.53 5.67
C LEU A 207 13.42 2.48 6.73
N ASN A 208 14.30 3.13 7.50
CA ASN A 208 13.88 4.11 8.50
C ASN A 208 13.55 5.45 7.82
N ALA A 209 12.42 6.05 8.18
CA ALA A 209 11.94 7.32 7.61
C ALA A 209 12.95 8.48 7.76
N GLY A 210 13.71 8.53 8.85
CA GLY A 210 14.74 9.57 9.05
C GLY A 210 15.85 9.54 7.99
N TYR A 211 16.19 8.36 7.47
CA TYR A 211 17.16 8.26 6.37
C TYR A 211 16.57 8.65 5.02
N SER A 212 15.25 8.57 4.85
CA SER A 212 14.56 9.04 3.66
C SER A 212 14.74 10.55 3.46
N ASP A 213 14.54 11.32 4.52
CA ASP A 213 14.69 12.77 4.49
C ASP A 213 16.17 13.17 4.30
N PHE A 214 17.08 12.43 4.95
CA PHE A 214 18.52 12.61 4.72
C PHE A 214 18.90 12.38 3.26
N LEU A 215 18.52 11.25 2.66
CA LEU A 215 18.80 10.94 1.25
C LEU A 215 18.22 11.99 0.30
N TYR A 216 17.00 12.46 0.59
CA TYR A 216 16.39 13.53 -0.21
C TYR A 216 17.12 14.87 -0.06
N SER A 217 17.70 15.16 1.10
CA SER A 217 18.50 16.37 1.30
C SER A 217 19.76 16.42 0.44
N LEU A 218 20.26 15.26 0.01
CA LEU A 218 21.44 15.13 -0.87
C LEU A 218 21.12 15.31 -2.36
N LYS A 219 19.87 15.54 -2.74
CA LYS A 219 19.40 15.53 -4.13
C LYS A 219 20.12 16.52 -5.06
N ASP A 220 20.51 17.67 -4.52
CA ASP A 220 21.16 18.76 -5.28
C ASP A 220 22.70 18.69 -5.22
N ASN A 221 23.26 17.75 -4.44
CA ASN A 221 24.70 17.55 -4.34
C ASN A 221 25.25 16.91 -5.61
N SER A 222 26.42 17.35 -6.04
CA SER A 222 27.12 16.75 -7.19
C SER A 222 28.07 15.67 -6.71
N TYR A 223 27.84 14.43 -7.14
CA TYR A 223 28.72 13.29 -6.87
C TYR A 223 29.34 12.81 -8.18
N LYS A 224 30.66 12.66 -8.20
CA LYS A 224 31.37 12.12 -9.36
C LYS A 224 31.36 10.59 -9.40
N THR A 225 31.31 9.97 -8.22
CA THR A 225 31.37 8.52 -8.02
C THR A 225 30.33 8.09 -7.00
N PHE A 226 29.95 6.81 -7.04
CA PHE A 226 29.11 6.23 -5.98
C PHE A 226 29.84 6.22 -4.63
N THR A 227 31.15 6.04 -4.65
CA THR A 227 32.01 6.13 -3.46
C THR A 227 31.87 7.48 -2.75
N ASP A 228 31.82 8.59 -3.49
CA ASP A 228 31.64 9.92 -2.88
C ASP A 228 30.31 10.00 -2.13
N LEU A 229 29.22 9.49 -2.71
CA LEU A 229 27.91 9.40 -2.05
C LEU A 229 27.95 8.48 -0.82
N LEU A 230 28.67 7.35 -0.89
CA LEU A 230 28.77 6.41 0.23
C LEU A 230 29.46 7.04 1.45
N TYR A 231 30.38 7.99 1.30
CA TYR A 231 30.95 8.74 2.43
C TYR A 231 29.90 9.60 3.14
N ASP A 232 29.03 10.28 2.39
CA ASP A 232 27.95 11.07 2.99
C ASP A 232 26.92 10.15 3.67
N ILE A 233 26.57 9.03 3.04
CA ILE A 233 25.70 8.02 3.65
C ILE A 233 26.31 7.46 4.93
N GLN A 234 27.59 7.17 4.95
CA GLN A 234 28.30 6.72 6.16
C GLN A 234 28.22 7.76 7.28
N ALA A 235 28.44 9.05 6.95
CA ALA A 235 28.38 10.15 7.92
C ALA A 235 26.98 10.27 8.57
N SER A 236 25.91 9.88 7.88
CA SER A 236 24.56 9.86 8.46
C SER A 236 24.33 8.72 9.46
N GLY A 237 25.22 7.74 9.52
CA GLY A 237 25.05 6.54 10.36
C GLY A 237 24.03 5.53 9.81
N MET A 238 23.64 5.62 8.55
CA MET A 238 22.71 4.69 7.92
C MET A 238 23.21 3.24 7.99
N PRO A 239 22.40 2.27 8.47
CA PRO A 239 22.80 0.88 8.57
C PRO A 239 23.12 0.24 7.22
N ARG A 240 24.07 -0.69 7.23
CA ARG A 240 24.54 -1.39 6.03
C ARG A 240 23.43 -2.09 5.26
N ASP A 241 22.53 -2.78 5.95
CA ASP A 241 21.41 -3.54 5.38
C ASP A 241 20.43 -2.63 4.63
N GLN A 242 20.26 -1.39 5.10
CA GLN A 242 19.40 -0.42 4.43
C GLN A 242 20.03 0.09 3.12
N VAL A 243 21.33 0.32 3.11
CA VAL A 243 22.07 0.68 1.87
C VAL A 243 22.01 -0.48 0.87
N GLU A 244 22.23 -1.72 1.32
CA GLU A 244 22.12 -2.92 0.47
C GLU A 244 20.71 -3.07 -0.12
N THR A 245 19.68 -2.79 0.67
CA THR A 245 18.28 -2.82 0.20
C THR A 245 18.05 -1.78 -0.90
N LEU A 246 18.54 -0.56 -0.73
CA LEU A 246 18.42 0.49 -1.75
C LEU A 246 19.16 0.13 -3.05
N ILE A 247 20.36 -0.45 -2.95
CA ILE A 247 21.10 -0.96 -4.13
C ILE A 247 20.29 -2.04 -4.85
N LYS A 248 19.71 -3.02 -4.11
CA LYS A 248 18.89 -4.11 -4.68
C LYS A 248 17.62 -3.61 -5.38
N LEU A 249 17.15 -2.43 -5.02
CA LEU A 249 15.95 -1.79 -5.59
C LEU A 249 16.28 -0.81 -6.73
N ASP A 250 17.52 -0.77 -7.23
CA ASP A 250 17.99 0.17 -8.25
C ASP A 250 17.78 1.65 -7.84
N TYR A 251 17.78 1.96 -6.54
CA TYR A 251 17.59 3.32 -6.04
C TYR A 251 18.68 4.27 -6.53
N PHE A 252 19.91 3.78 -6.63
CA PHE A 252 21.10 4.51 -7.05
C PHE A 252 21.49 4.27 -8.52
N GLU A 253 20.54 3.94 -9.40
CA GLU A 253 20.80 3.56 -10.79
C GLU A 253 21.61 4.58 -11.61
N GLU A 254 21.62 5.86 -11.20
CA GLU A 254 22.42 6.89 -11.88
C GLU A 254 23.94 6.63 -11.80
N PHE A 255 24.39 5.83 -10.84
CA PHE A 255 25.80 5.50 -10.63
C PHE A 255 26.24 4.17 -11.26
N GLY A 256 25.30 3.30 -11.61
CA GLY A 256 25.60 2.00 -12.21
C GLY A 256 24.52 0.95 -11.95
N THR A 257 24.78 -0.26 -12.41
CA THR A 257 23.88 -1.41 -12.21
C THR A 257 23.90 -1.93 -10.79
N CYS A 258 22.84 -2.63 -10.36
CA CYS A 258 22.76 -3.24 -9.05
C CYS A 258 24.00 -4.08 -8.71
N ARG A 259 24.51 -4.87 -9.66
CA ARG A 259 25.69 -5.72 -9.47
C ARG A 259 26.99 -4.92 -9.28
N GLU A 260 27.18 -3.89 -10.07
CA GLU A 260 28.34 -2.99 -9.95
C GLU A 260 28.32 -2.28 -8.61
N LEU A 261 27.20 -1.65 -8.27
CA LEU A 261 27.06 -0.91 -7.01
C LEU A 261 27.20 -1.82 -5.77
N ALA A 262 26.66 -3.05 -5.82
CA ALA A 262 26.85 -4.02 -4.74
C ALA A 262 28.33 -4.42 -4.59
N THR A 263 29.06 -4.52 -5.69
CA THR A 263 30.49 -4.83 -5.67
C THR A 263 31.30 -3.65 -5.11
N ILE A 264 31.00 -2.42 -5.54
CA ILE A 264 31.63 -1.19 -5.00
C ILE A 264 31.34 -1.08 -3.51
N PHE A 265 30.10 -1.26 -3.08
CA PHE A 265 29.73 -1.19 -1.67
C PHE A 265 30.43 -2.25 -0.82
N LYS A 266 30.61 -3.48 -1.35
CA LYS A 266 31.42 -4.53 -0.68
C LYS A 266 32.85 -4.09 -0.47
N GLN A 267 33.49 -3.46 -1.47
CA GLN A 267 34.83 -2.91 -1.34
C GLN A 267 34.88 -1.77 -0.31
N PHE A 268 33.90 -0.88 -0.34
CA PHE A 268 33.77 0.19 0.66
C PHE A 268 33.71 -0.36 2.09
N GLN A 269 32.95 -1.44 2.33
CA GLN A 269 32.88 -2.10 3.63
C GLN A 269 34.20 -2.82 3.98
N PHE A 270 34.88 -3.40 3.00
CA PHE A 270 36.18 -4.07 3.19
C PHE A 270 37.24 -3.11 3.76
N PHE A 271 37.28 -1.87 3.27
CA PHE A 271 38.16 -0.82 3.79
C PHE A 271 37.62 -0.16 5.08
N LYS A 272 36.83 -0.89 5.88
CA LYS A 272 36.21 -0.36 7.11
C LYS A 272 35.48 0.97 6.83
N LYS A 273 34.68 0.97 5.79
CA LYS A 273 33.94 2.15 5.33
C LYS A 273 34.87 3.33 4.98
N GLY A 274 36.02 3.06 4.45
CA GLY A 274 37.01 4.07 4.09
C GLY A 274 37.89 4.59 5.22
N GLU A 275 37.81 4.01 6.42
CA GLU A 275 38.57 4.44 7.61
C GLU A 275 39.88 3.67 7.82
N ALA A 276 40.13 2.64 7.02
CA ALA A 276 41.34 1.82 7.17
C ALA A 276 42.60 2.64 6.93
N LYS A 277 43.54 2.58 7.87
CA LYS A 277 44.85 3.23 7.75
C LYS A 277 45.96 2.27 7.37
N THR A 278 45.76 0.97 7.56
CA THR A 278 46.72 -0.08 7.27
C THR A 278 45.98 -1.33 6.75
N ILE A 279 46.60 -2.11 5.86
CA ILE A 279 46.10 -3.40 5.38
C ILE A 279 47.26 -4.39 5.17
N ALA A 280 47.12 -5.61 5.66
CA ALA A 280 48.08 -6.67 5.41
C ALA A 280 47.97 -7.16 3.95
N LYS A 281 49.10 -7.39 3.27
CA LYS A 281 49.17 -7.89 1.91
C LYS A 281 48.37 -9.18 1.71
N SER A 282 48.40 -10.05 2.70
CA SER A 282 47.64 -11.32 2.69
C SER A 282 46.12 -11.21 2.67
N LYS A 283 45.57 -10.03 2.97
CA LYS A 283 44.12 -9.76 2.98
C LYS A 283 43.62 -9.16 1.67
N ILE A 284 44.51 -8.82 0.74
CA ILE A 284 44.15 -8.23 -0.54
C ILE A 284 43.72 -9.33 -1.50
N PRO A 285 42.50 -9.25 -2.09
CA PRO A 285 41.91 -10.36 -2.80
C PRO A 285 42.55 -10.65 -4.17
N ASP A 286 43.11 -9.64 -4.81
CA ASP A 286 43.59 -9.77 -6.20
C ASP A 286 44.75 -8.79 -6.50
N GLU A 287 45.46 -9.07 -7.59
CA GLU A 287 46.63 -8.30 -8.01
C GLU A 287 46.29 -6.87 -8.44
N ILE A 288 45.12 -6.66 -9.01
CA ILE A 288 44.69 -5.32 -9.47
C ILE A 288 44.43 -4.41 -8.28
N THR A 289 43.69 -4.90 -7.30
CA THR A 289 43.49 -4.20 -6.02
C THR A 289 44.84 -3.94 -5.34
N MET A 290 45.75 -4.89 -5.37
CA MET A 290 47.13 -4.72 -4.86
C MET A 290 47.84 -3.55 -5.55
N ASN A 291 47.78 -3.45 -6.87
CA ASN A 291 48.42 -2.41 -7.66
C ASN A 291 47.80 -1.02 -7.40
N ILE A 292 46.51 -0.95 -7.21
CA ILE A 292 45.82 0.30 -6.83
C ILE A 292 46.28 0.75 -5.46
N ILE A 293 46.37 -0.16 -4.48
CA ILE A 293 46.82 0.16 -3.14
C ILE A 293 48.28 0.64 -3.14
N LYS A 294 49.14 -0.01 -3.92
CA LYS A 294 50.55 0.40 -4.05
C LYS A 294 50.72 1.87 -4.46
N ARG A 295 49.86 2.36 -5.35
CA ARG A 295 49.92 3.77 -5.78
C ARG A 295 49.42 4.76 -4.73
N ASN A 296 48.61 4.30 -3.78
CA ASN A 296 47.85 5.13 -2.84
C ASN A 296 48.22 4.88 -1.36
N ALA A 297 49.34 4.16 -1.09
CA ALA A 297 49.76 3.81 0.25
C ALA A 297 51.29 3.62 0.34
N ASN A 298 51.83 3.63 1.54
CA ASN A 298 53.22 3.31 1.78
C ASN A 298 53.37 1.79 1.94
N GLU A 299 54.19 1.16 1.10
CA GLU A 299 54.43 -0.28 1.11
C GLU A 299 55.53 -0.64 2.12
N THR A 300 55.30 -1.70 2.88
CA THR A 300 56.28 -2.41 3.71
C THR A 300 56.32 -3.88 3.34
N GLU A 301 57.18 -4.67 3.93
CA GLU A 301 57.34 -6.10 3.60
C GLU A 301 56.00 -6.88 3.73
N LYS A 302 55.25 -6.65 4.82
CA LYS A 302 54.05 -7.41 5.15
C LYS A 302 52.72 -6.69 4.94
N GLN A 303 52.77 -5.37 4.84
CA GLN A 303 51.53 -4.54 4.82
C GLN A 303 51.72 -3.23 4.10
N PHE A 304 50.60 -2.59 3.79
CA PHE A 304 50.52 -1.21 3.36
C PHE A 304 50.06 -0.31 4.53
N ASN A 305 50.66 0.89 4.63
CA ASN A 305 50.35 1.88 5.65
C ASN A 305 49.97 3.22 5.03
N LYS A 306 49.30 4.08 5.79
CA LYS A 306 48.85 5.40 5.36
C LYS A 306 48.01 5.34 4.08
N LEU A 307 47.05 4.43 4.06
CA LEU A 307 46.13 4.26 2.93
C LEU A 307 45.37 5.58 2.69
N ASN A 308 45.36 6.03 1.43
CA ASN A 308 44.38 7.00 0.96
C ASN A 308 43.15 6.25 0.50
N CYS A 309 42.27 5.87 1.45
CA CYS A 309 41.11 5.02 1.16
C CYS A 309 40.14 5.63 0.15
N HIS A 310 39.99 6.96 0.14
CA HIS A 310 39.12 7.65 -0.82
C HIS A 310 39.61 7.44 -2.26
N ASN A 311 40.92 7.71 -2.51
CA ASN A 311 41.49 7.48 -3.84
C ASN A 311 41.49 6.01 -4.24
N ILE A 312 41.82 5.10 -3.31
CA ILE A 312 41.81 3.66 -3.54
C ILE A 312 40.42 3.22 -3.97
N LEU A 313 39.39 3.63 -3.26
CA LEU A 313 38.01 3.25 -3.54
C LEU A 313 37.51 3.84 -4.87
N ASN A 314 37.84 5.08 -5.19
CA ASN A 314 37.50 5.69 -6.45
C ASN A 314 38.20 4.99 -7.64
N GLU A 315 39.49 4.62 -7.52
CA GLU A 315 40.17 3.85 -8.55
C GLU A 315 39.59 2.43 -8.70
N ILE A 316 39.22 1.77 -7.59
CA ILE A 316 38.54 0.47 -7.62
C ILE A 316 37.16 0.61 -8.30
N GLU A 317 36.39 1.64 -7.99
CA GLU A 317 35.10 1.90 -8.63
C GLU A 317 35.26 2.08 -10.14
N GLN A 318 36.21 2.93 -10.57
CA GLN A 318 36.50 3.11 -11.99
C GLN A 318 36.86 1.78 -12.65
N TYR A 319 37.68 0.96 -12.01
CA TYR A 319 38.01 -0.37 -12.53
C TYR A 319 36.77 -1.28 -12.65
N ILE A 320 35.92 -1.36 -11.62
CA ILE A 320 34.68 -2.15 -11.63
C ILE A 320 33.79 -1.71 -12.81
N MET A 321 33.63 -0.42 -13.03
CA MET A 321 32.83 0.11 -14.14
C MET A 321 33.38 -0.29 -15.53
N THR A 322 34.72 -0.48 -15.65
CA THR A 322 35.31 -0.99 -16.91
C THR A 322 35.08 -2.48 -17.14
N MET A 323 34.78 -3.26 -16.07
CA MET A 323 34.57 -4.71 -16.18
C MET A 323 33.25 -5.10 -16.86
N ASN A 324 32.31 -4.17 -17.01
CA ASN A 324 30.99 -4.40 -17.58
C ASN A 324 30.33 -5.67 -17.01
N LEU A 325 30.17 -5.71 -15.69
CA LEU A 325 29.69 -6.89 -14.95
C LEU A 325 28.26 -7.31 -15.33
N GLY A 326 27.59 -6.48 -16.15
CA GLY A 326 26.16 -6.63 -16.42
C GLY A 326 25.32 -6.35 -15.17
N ASP A 327 24.03 -6.62 -15.27
CA ASP A 327 23.14 -6.42 -14.14
C ASP A 327 22.69 -7.76 -13.54
N VAL A 328 21.98 -7.71 -12.42
CA VAL A 328 21.28 -8.88 -11.89
C VAL A 328 20.11 -9.26 -12.80
N ASP A 329 19.79 -10.53 -12.85
CA ASP A 329 18.69 -11.01 -13.68
C ASP A 329 17.34 -10.42 -13.23
N ILE A 330 16.40 -10.33 -14.17
CA ILE A 330 15.10 -9.68 -13.94
C ILE A 330 14.26 -10.41 -12.88
N LYS A 331 14.41 -11.74 -12.75
CA LYS A 331 13.73 -12.53 -11.71
C LYS A 331 14.20 -12.11 -10.33
N THR A 332 15.50 -11.89 -10.14
CA THR A 332 16.07 -11.38 -8.90
C THR A 332 15.57 -9.96 -8.60
N LYS A 333 15.52 -9.08 -9.60
CA LYS A 333 14.96 -7.72 -9.42
C LYS A 333 13.49 -7.75 -9.02
N ILE A 334 12.68 -8.59 -9.62
CA ILE A 334 11.27 -8.78 -9.26
C ILE A 334 11.14 -9.32 -7.85
N ALA A 335 11.93 -10.32 -7.47
CA ALA A 335 11.93 -10.87 -6.12
C ALA A 335 12.27 -9.80 -5.07
N ASN A 336 13.30 -8.99 -5.32
CA ASN A 336 13.66 -7.87 -4.45
C ASN A 336 12.52 -6.84 -4.34
N GLN A 337 11.87 -6.49 -5.44
CA GLN A 337 10.74 -5.55 -5.42
C GLN A 337 9.54 -6.09 -4.63
N LEU A 338 9.22 -7.38 -4.79
CA LEU A 338 8.16 -8.02 -4.00
C LEU A 338 8.49 -8.06 -2.52
N GLU A 339 9.73 -8.41 -2.17
CA GLU A 339 10.19 -8.53 -0.78
C GLU A 339 10.15 -7.17 -0.06
N TYR A 340 10.73 -6.15 -0.67
CA TYR A 340 10.93 -4.85 -0.02
C TYR A 340 9.86 -3.81 -0.33
N MET A 341 9.13 -3.92 -1.43
CA MET A 341 8.10 -2.95 -1.83
C MET A 341 6.68 -3.52 -1.90
N GLY A 342 6.52 -4.84 -1.83
CA GLY A 342 5.22 -5.52 -1.93
C GLY A 342 4.56 -5.45 -3.30
N TYR A 343 5.20 -4.89 -4.34
CA TYR A 343 4.67 -4.84 -5.70
C TYR A 343 5.79 -4.83 -6.75
N ILE A 344 5.43 -5.11 -8.01
CA ILE A 344 6.36 -5.13 -9.14
C ILE A 344 6.18 -3.84 -9.95
N GLY A 345 7.23 -3.01 -9.97
CA GLY A 345 7.28 -1.78 -10.76
C GLY A 345 7.90 -1.96 -12.16
N ILE A 346 8.54 -3.11 -12.42
CA ILE A 346 9.18 -3.39 -13.70
C ILE A 346 8.08 -3.58 -14.75
N LYS A 347 8.17 -2.79 -15.85
CA LYS A 347 7.27 -2.92 -16.99
C LYS A 347 7.99 -3.73 -18.06
N THR A 348 7.38 -4.83 -18.50
CA THR A 348 7.82 -5.51 -19.72
C THR A 348 7.15 -4.87 -20.93
N ASP A 349 7.82 -4.93 -22.10
CA ASP A 349 7.31 -4.33 -23.32
C ASP A 349 5.86 -4.72 -23.60
N LYS A 350 5.04 -3.73 -23.95
CA LYS A 350 3.61 -3.89 -24.25
C LYS A 350 3.32 -4.67 -25.54
N SER A 351 4.36 -5.07 -26.26
CA SER A 351 4.23 -5.73 -27.56
C SER A 351 3.82 -7.21 -27.49
N GLU A 352 3.70 -7.78 -26.30
CA GLU A 352 3.30 -9.19 -26.16
C GLU A 352 1.81 -9.30 -25.78
N ASP A 353 1.03 -9.94 -26.66
CA ASP A 353 -0.42 -10.14 -26.51
C ASP A 353 -0.83 -11.04 -25.33
N ARG A 354 0.09 -11.63 -24.60
CA ARG A 354 -0.20 -12.60 -23.54
C ARG A 354 0.38 -12.20 -22.18
N PRO A 355 -0.39 -12.36 -21.10
CA PRO A 355 0.04 -11.91 -19.77
C PRO A 355 1.20 -12.76 -19.25
N LYS A 356 2.27 -12.08 -18.83
CA LYS A 356 3.34 -12.63 -18.00
C LYS A 356 2.94 -12.40 -16.54
N ILE A 357 2.94 -13.45 -15.74
CA ILE A 357 2.58 -13.37 -14.31
C ILE A 357 3.71 -13.90 -13.44
N VAL A 358 3.88 -13.28 -12.28
CA VAL A 358 4.75 -13.76 -11.22
C VAL A 358 3.90 -14.47 -10.17
N ILE A 359 4.33 -15.65 -9.77
CA ILE A 359 3.66 -16.45 -8.76
C ILE A 359 4.02 -15.90 -7.38
N LEU A 360 3.05 -15.31 -6.69
CA LEU A 360 3.22 -14.76 -5.35
C LEU A 360 3.07 -15.82 -4.27
N GLU A 361 2.04 -16.67 -4.41
CA GLU A 361 1.76 -17.77 -3.51
C GLU A 361 1.22 -18.97 -4.29
N MET A 362 1.38 -20.15 -3.72
CA MET A 362 0.83 -21.37 -4.32
C MET A 362 0.36 -22.33 -3.25
N LYS A 363 -0.75 -23.03 -3.52
CA LYS A 363 -1.33 -24.02 -2.64
C LYS A 363 -1.75 -25.25 -3.44
N VAL A 364 -1.17 -26.41 -3.10
CA VAL A 364 -1.55 -27.68 -3.71
C VAL A 364 -2.85 -28.19 -3.08
N MET A 365 -3.85 -28.45 -3.91
CA MET A 365 -5.19 -28.82 -3.47
C MET A 365 -5.44 -30.31 -3.60
N LYS A 366 -5.78 -30.95 -2.46
CA LYS A 366 -6.14 -32.38 -2.39
C LYS A 366 -7.62 -32.55 -1.98
N GLN A 367 -8.30 -33.52 -2.55
CA GLN A 367 -9.58 -34.00 -1.99
C GLN A 367 -9.32 -35.00 -0.87
N ARG A 368 -10.22 -35.08 0.12
CA ARG A 368 -10.03 -35.88 1.34
C ARG A 368 -9.75 -37.37 1.09
N GLU A 369 -10.25 -37.93 -0.02
CA GLU A 369 -10.13 -39.35 -0.37
C GLU A 369 -9.24 -39.63 -1.59
N SER A 370 -8.62 -38.60 -2.17
CA SER A 370 -7.81 -38.74 -3.39
C SER A 370 -6.34 -38.91 -3.06
N VAL A 371 -5.69 -39.90 -3.68
CA VAL A 371 -4.25 -40.15 -3.58
C VAL A 371 -3.46 -39.02 -4.24
N GLU A 372 -3.94 -38.46 -5.36
CA GLU A 372 -3.28 -37.37 -6.07
C GLU A 372 -4.02 -36.03 -5.88
N PRO A 373 -3.29 -34.90 -5.82
CA PRO A 373 -3.88 -33.58 -5.87
C PRO A 373 -4.66 -33.34 -7.16
N TRP A 374 -5.75 -32.56 -7.11
CA TRP A 374 -6.52 -32.22 -8.31
C TRP A 374 -6.00 -30.95 -9.02
N GLY A 375 -5.34 -30.05 -8.31
CA GLY A 375 -4.84 -28.80 -8.87
C GLY A 375 -3.92 -28.06 -7.94
N VAL A 376 -3.37 -26.98 -8.45
CA VAL A 376 -2.60 -25.97 -7.71
C VAL A 376 -3.31 -24.63 -7.88
N ILE A 377 -3.70 -24.01 -6.78
CA ILE A 377 -4.17 -22.62 -6.77
C ILE A 377 -2.95 -21.73 -6.60
N ILE A 378 -2.82 -20.75 -7.47
CA ILE A 378 -1.76 -19.75 -7.43
C ILE A 378 -2.37 -18.36 -7.31
N ASP A 379 -1.83 -17.55 -6.43
CA ASP A 379 -2.02 -16.11 -6.43
C ASP A 379 -0.85 -15.49 -7.18
N ALA A 380 -1.15 -14.70 -8.19
CA ALA A 380 -0.15 -14.18 -9.10
C ALA A 380 -0.42 -12.72 -9.45
N GLN A 381 0.65 -12.01 -9.81
CA GLN A 381 0.59 -10.63 -10.26
C GLN A 381 1.06 -10.51 -11.72
N SER A 382 0.29 -9.83 -12.54
CA SER A 382 0.68 -9.52 -13.90
C SER A 382 1.81 -8.49 -13.93
N ILE A 383 2.90 -8.80 -14.62
CA ILE A 383 4.05 -7.89 -14.73
C ILE A 383 3.69 -6.64 -15.54
N GLY A 384 2.80 -6.74 -16.53
CA GLY A 384 2.44 -5.61 -17.37
C GLY A 384 1.43 -4.65 -16.73
N SER A 385 0.39 -5.20 -16.05
CA SER A 385 -0.72 -4.40 -15.50
C SER A 385 -0.63 -4.20 -13.98
N GLY A 386 0.20 -4.98 -13.28
CA GLY A 386 0.23 -5.01 -11.82
C GLY A 386 -0.98 -5.70 -11.18
N LYS A 387 -1.91 -6.21 -11.99
CA LYS A 387 -3.14 -6.83 -11.51
C LYS A 387 -2.86 -8.14 -10.80
N ARG A 388 -3.38 -8.29 -9.57
CA ARG A 388 -3.37 -9.55 -8.83
C ARG A 388 -4.60 -10.38 -9.17
N SER A 389 -4.42 -11.66 -9.37
CA SER A 389 -5.49 -12.61 -9.65
C SER A 389 -5.11 -14.00 -9.18
N SER A 390 -6.12 -14.76 -8.74
CA SER A 390 -5.94 -16.18 -8.41
C SER A 390 -6.28 -17.04 -9.62
N TYR A 391 -5.42 -18.02 -9.89
CA TYR A 391 -5.59 -18.97 -10.98
C TYR A 391 -5.55 -20.39 -10.44
N THR A 392 -6.25 -21.28 -11.09
CA THR A 392 -6.18 -22.72 -10.84
C THR A 392 -5.42 -23.38 -11.97
N VAL A 393 -4.38 -24.15 -11.64
CA VAL A 393 -3.61 -24.96 -12.59
C VAL A 393 -3.94 -26.43 -12.30
N PRO A 394 -4.46 -27.21 -13.27
CA PRO A 394 -4.69 -28.63 -13.09
C PRO A 394 -3.39 -29.35 -12.69
N TYR A 395 -3.47 -30.25 -11.71
CA TYR A 395 -2.26 -30.91 -11.17
C TYR A 395 -1.49 -31.68 -12.26
N LYS A 396 -2.18 -32.27 -13.21
CA LYS A 396 -1.59 -32.96 -14.35
C LYS A 396 -0.70 -32.04 -15.21
N LEU A 397 -1.11 -30.78 -15.37
CA LEU A 397 -0.32 -29.77 -16.08
C LEU A 397 0.87 -29.31 -15.22
N TYR A 398 0.64 -29.01 -13.95
CA TYR A 398 1.69 -28.64 -13.01
C TYR A 398 2.78 -29.72 -12.87
N LYS A 399 2.38 -31.01 -12.85
CA LYS A 399 3.34 -32.14 -12.74
C LYS A 399 4.30 -32.22 -13.94
N LYS A 400 3.87 -31.78 -15.12
CA LYS A 400 4.71 -31.76 -16.34
C LYS A 400 5.75 -30.65 -16.30
N CYS A 401 5.40 -29.50 -15.77
CA CYS A 401 6.28 -28.31 -15.75
C CYS A 401 6.07 -27.57 -14.42
N LYS A 402 6.78 -28.01 -13.35
CA LYS A 402 6.61 -27.50 -12.00
C LYS A 402 7.19 -26.10 -11.87
N PHE A 403 6.43 -25.20 -11.30
CA PHE A 403 6.83 -23.86 -10.92
C PHE A 403 6.87 -23.73 -9.40
N ASN A 404 7.54 -22.70 -8.92
CA ASN A 404 7.67 -22.33 -7.51
C ASN A 404 7.22 -20.89 -7.31
N LYS A 405 7.16 -20.47 -6.05
CA LYS A 405 7.01 -19.06 -5.69
C LYS A 405 8.12 -18.23 -6.35
N ASN A 406 7.76 -17.03 -6.80
CA ASN A 406 8.59 -16.09 -7.54
C ASN A 406 9.00 -16.51 -8.96
N ASP A 407 8.51 -17.66 -9.47
CA ASP A 407 8.68 -17.97 -10.87
C ASP A 407 7.79 -17.10 -11.76
N ILE A 408 8.30 -16.81 -12.94
CA ILE A 408 7.58 -16.04 -13.97
C ILE A 408 7.10 -17.02 -15.02
N ILE A 409 5.80 -17.03 -15.24
CA ILE A 409 5.19 -17.83 -16.31
C ILE A 409 4.43 -16.93 -17.28
N LYS A 410 4.46 -17.28 -18.55
CA LYS A 410 3.62 -16.69 -19.59
C LYS A 410 2.42 -17.60 -19.80
N ILE A 411 1.23 -17.07 -19.59
CA ILE A 411 -0.01 -17.81 -19.80
C ILE A 411 -0.25 -17.90 -21.30
N ARG A 412 -0.26 -19.12 -21.84
CA ARG A 412 -0.55 -19.39 -23.25
C ARG A 412 -2.02 -19.56 -23.51
N ASP A 413 -2.71 -20.25 -22.60
CA ASP A 413 -4.14 -20.47 -22.68
C ASP A 413 -4.81 -20.56 -21.32
N TRP A 414 -6.05 -20.07 -21.22
CA TRP A 414 -6.83 -20.07 -20.01
C TRP A 414 -8.33 -19.94 -20.29
N TYR A 415 -9.16 -20.36 -19.34
CA TYR A 415 -10.58 -20.11 -19.39
C TYR A 415 -11.16 -19.71 -18.01
N LYS A 416 -12.34 -19.10 -18.04
CA LYS A 416 -13.09 -18.75 -16.85
C LYS A 416 -14.27 -19.72 -16.72
N ASN A 417 -14.38 -20.41 -15.57
CA ASN A 417 -15.48 -21.32 -15.34
C ASN A 417 -16.80 -20.58 -15.04
N LYS A 418 -17.93 -21.31 -14.99
CA LYS A 418 -19.27 -20.75 -14.69
C LYS A 418 -19.35 -20.03 -13.34
N ARG A 419 -18.45 -20.32 -12.39
CA ARG A 419 -18.37 -19.70 -11.05
C ARG A 419 -17.41 -18.50 -11.03
N GLY A 420 -16.81 -18.14 -12.14
CA GLY A 420 -15.93 -16.98 -12.26
C GLY A 420 -14.47 -17.24 -11.97
N TYR A 421 -14.04 -18.47 -11.68
CA TYR A 421 -12.64 -18.81 -11.42
C TYR A 421 -11.84 -18.99 -12.72
N PHE A 422 -10.57 -18.51 -12.72
CA PHE A 422 -9.66 -18.64 -13.83
C PHE A 422 -8.88 -19.96 -13.77
N TYR A 423 -8.87 -20.70 -14.88
CA TYR A 423 -8.10 -21.94 -15.04
C TYR A 423 -7.07 -21.78 -16.13
N ILE A 424 -5.78 -22.00 -15.82
CA ILE A 424 -4.68 -22.02 -16.79
C ILE A 424 -4.63 -23.41 -17.41
N THR A 425 -4.74 -23.50 -18.73
CA THR A 425 -4.71 -24.75 -19.50
C THR A 425 -3.38 -24.96 -20.19
N ASP A 426 -2.63 -23.88 -20.45
CA ASP A 426 -1.26 -23.96 -20.97
C ASP A 426 -0.42 -22.75 -20.53
N TYR A 427 0.86 -23.00 -20.22
CA TYR A 427 1.83 -21.97 -19.85
C TYR A 427 3.25 -22.40 -20.19
N GLU A 428 4.13 -21.42 -20.27
CA GLU A 428 5.57 -21.60 -20.43
C GLU A 428 6.34 -20.75 -19.40
N PHE A 429 7.56 -21.21 -19.06
CA PHE A 429 8.47 -20.37 -18.30
C PHE A 429 8.99 -19.23 -19.16
N VAL A 430 9.08 -18.06 -18.56
CA VAL A 430 9.76 -16.94 -19.18
C VAL A 430 11.22 -17.00 -18.73
N VAL A 431 12.09 -17.38 -19.67
CA VAL A 431 13.54 -17.20 -19.53
C VAL A 431 13.81 -15.76 -19.98
N MET A 432 14.01 -14.87 -19.00
CA MET A 432 14.37 -13.46 -19.25
C MET A 432 15.82 -13.24 -18.93
#